data_11a207ea9e61956fc8e46744b4dc95d8
#
_entry.id   11a207ea9e61956fc8e46744b4dc95d8
#
_cell.length_a   1.000
_cell.length_b   1.000
_cell.length_c   1.000
_cell.angle_alpha   90.00
_cell.angle_beta   90.00
_cell.angle_gamma   90.00
#
_symmetry.space_group_name_H-M   'P 1'
#
loop_
_entity.id
_entity.type
_entity.pdbx_description
1 polymer ?
#
loop_
_entity_poly.entity_id
_entity_poly.type
_entity_poly.pdbx_seq_one_letter_code
_entity_poly.pdbx_strand_id
1 'polypeptide(L)'
;MTEKSEQVHITSDLPFRFNVNIKLGEKSYHVQTEHGGIKEPLLTTRIYHKGEIVYSKKADCSDIMEEEDYEDKLHEFMENHHNSAIEEFTAILKESRKKTEYLDAAKKLLARKNNREALKILREAVEEYREDPLIVSYYGCLTAIVDKKYTKGINICKKAMERLDLVFPPITKSIHAALYLNLGRAYVAGGEKKAALAAFNNGLKIDGANHDLLWEIKKLGTRKKSPLPFLSRGNPINKYIGLLLAKLKNR
;
A
#
# COMPACT_ATOMS: atom_id res chain seq x y z
N MET A 1 -7.15 2.17 -31.47
CA MET A 1 -7.13 3.50 -30.86
C MET A 1 -5.67 3.82 -30.60
N THR A 2 -5.10 4.68 -31.45
CA THR A 2 -3.69 5.07 -31.45
C THR A 2 -3.40 5.95 -30.25
N GLU A 3 -2.52 5.47 -29.35
CA GLU A 3 -1.95 6.30 -28.29
C GLU A 3 -1.24 7.50 -28.93
N LYS A 4 -1.75 8.70 -28.68
CA LYS A 4 -1.07 9.93 -29.04
C LYS A 4 0.22 10.02 -28.22
N SER A 5 1.35 9.95 -28.91
CA SER A 5 2.66 10.30 -28.36
C SER A 5 2.60 11.77 -27.87
N GLU A 6 2.80 11.97 -26.58
CA GLU A 6 2.87 13.29 -25.98
C GLU A 6 4.16 13.99 -26.44
N GLN A 7 4.01 15.20 -26.99
CA GLN A 7 5.13 16.01 -27.43
C GLN A 7 5.95 16.48 -26.24
N VAL A 8 7.23 16.19 -26.30
CA VAL A 8 8.25 16.62 -25.32
C VAL A 8 8.81 17.96 -25.79
N HIS A 9 8.63 19.03 -25.01
CA HIS A 9 9.28 20.31 -25.25
C HIS A 9 10.58 20.39 -24.44
N ILE A 10 11.72 20.34 -25.10
CA ILE A 10 13.04 20.54 -24.50
C ILE A 10 13.33 22.05 -24.51
N THR A 11 13.58 22.63 -23.35
CA THR A 11 14.01 24.03 -23.20
C THR A 11 15.19 24.10 -22.26
N SER A 12 16.43 24.09 -22.79
CA SER A 12 17.58 24.64 -22.04
C SER A 12 18.75 24.99 -22.96
N ASP A 13 19.36 26.13 -22.69
CA ASP A 13 20.52 26.66 -23.41
C ASP A 13 21.86 26.38 -22.70
N LEU A 14 21.90 25.45 -21.73
CA LEU A 14 23.11 25.08 -21.01
C LEU A 14 23.56 23.67 -21.44
N PRO A 15 24.83 23.48 -21.85
CA PRO A 15 25.30 22.25 -22.51
C PRO A 15 25.28 21.00 -21.62
N PHE A 16 24.93 21.12 -20.33
CA PHE A 16 24.96 20.01 -19.36
C PHE A 16 23.69 19.94 -18.50
N ARG A 17 22.54 20.30 -19.07
CA ARG A 17 21.24 20.25 -18.41
C ARG A 17 20.13 19.82 -19.34
N PHE A 18 19.34 18.81 -18.93
CA PHE A 18 18.09 18.44 -19.57
C PHE A 18 16.92 18.81 -18.67
N ASN A 19 15.96 19.56 -19.19
CA ASN A 19 14.74 19.92 -18.50
C ASN A 19 13.54 19.63 -19.39
N VAL A 20 12.63 18.79 -18.91
CA VAL A 20 11.44 18.39 -19.64
C VAL A 20 10.24 18.37 -18.72
N ASN A 21 9.10 18.78 -19.24
CA ASN A 21 7.81 18.57 -18.58
C ASN A 21 7.10 17.40 -19.23
N ILE A 22 6.79 16.39 -18.43
CA ILE A 22 6.03 15.20 -18.85
C ILE A 22 4.65 15.21 -18.22
N LYS A 23 3.66 14.69 -18.95
CA LYS A 23 2.31 14.55 -18.45
C LYS A 23 1.95 13.07 -18.39
N LEU A 24 1.68 12.57 -17.19
CA LEU A 24 1.31 11.16 -16.95
C LEU A 24 -0.09 11.12 -16.33
N GLY A 25 -1.09 10.80 -17.15
CA GLY A 25 -2.49 10.94 -16.82
C GLY A 25 -2.87 12.40 -16.61
N GLU A 26 -3.47 12.73 -15.46
CA GLU A 26 -3.88 14.11 -15.13
C GLU A 26 -2.79 14.92 -14.41
N LYS A 27 -1.63 14.32 -14.14
CA LYS A 27 -0.54 14.95 -13.38
C LYS A 27 0.60 15.36 -14.30
N SER A 28 1.13 16.55 -14.03
CA SER A 28 2.34 17.05 -14.69
C SER A 28 3.54 16.92 -13.78
N TYR A 29 4.66 16.51 -14.36
CA TYR A 29 5.93 16.32 -13.67
C TYR A 29 7.00 17.11 -14.41
N HIS A 30 7.92 17.70 -13.65
CA HIS A 30 9.10 18.35 -14.19
C HIS A 30 10.30 17.42 -13.98
N VAL A 31 11.00 17.07 -15.05
CA VAL A 31 12.18 16.20 -15.03
C VAL A 31 13.41 17.05 -15.31
N GLN A 32 14.39 16.96 -14.44
CA GLN A 32 15.64 17.69 -14.52
C GLN A 32 16.80 16.72 -14.38
N THR A 33 17.74 16.77 -15.35
CA THR A 33 18.99 16.02 -15.28
C THR A 33 20.14 17.02 -15.30
N GLU A 34 21.05 16.88 -14.34
CA GLU A 34 22.21 17.75 -14.13
C GLU A 34 23.47 16.91 -13.98
N HIS A 35 24.57 17.43 -14.53
CA HIS A 35 25.92 16.92 -14.29
C HIS A 35 26.60 17.77 -13.20
N GLY A 36 27.25 17.13 -12.23
CA GLY A 36 27.91 17.78 -11.10
C GLY A 36 29.22 18.50 -11.42
N GLY A 37 29.70 18.36 -12.68
CA GLY A 37 30.96 18.96 -13.13
C GLY A 37 32.17 18.02 -12.94
N ILE A 38 33.36 18.50 -13.32
CA ILE A 38 34.60 17.71 -13.31
C ILE A 38 34.97 17.20 -11.91
N LYS A 39 34.66 18.00 -10.87
CA LYS A 39 35.00 17.64 -9.48
C LYS A 39 34.04 16.64 -8.86
N GLU A 40 32.86 16.52 -9.41
CA GLU A 40 31.81 15.58 -8.97
C GLU A 40 31.18 14.97 -10.23
N PRO A 41 31.85 13.96 -10.84
CA PRO A 41 31.41 13.37 -12.11
C PRO A 41 30.18 12.47 -11.90
N LEU A 42 29.08 13.09 -11.47
CA LEU A 42 27.84 12.43 -11.11
C LEU A 42 26.69 13.05 -11.88
N LEU A 43 25.96 12.25 -12.63
CA LEU A 43 24.67 12.65 -13.16
C LEU A 43 23.60 12.46 -12.10
N THR A 44 22.72 13.45 -12.01
CA THR A 44 21.54 13.36 -11.13
C THR A 44 20.30 13.75 -11.91
N THR A 45 19.37 12.81 -12.09
CA THR A 45 18.03 13.10 -12.57
C THR A 45 17.08 13.20 -11.39
N ARG A 46 16.31 14.30 -11.34
CA ARG A 46 15.24 14.51 -10.35
C ARG A 46 13.93 14.72 -11.07
N ILE A 47 12.88 14.08 -10.55
CA ILE A 47 11.52 14.29 -11.05
C ILE A 47 10.72 14.96 -9.95
N TYR A 48 10.08 16.07 -10.30
CA TYR A 48 9.33 16.92 -9.38
C TYR A 48 7.82 16.84 -9.69
N HIS A 49 7.03 16.85 -8.64
CA HIS A 49 5.59 17.06 -8.72
C HIS A 49 5.20 18.13 -7.71
N LYS A 50 4.58 19.24 -8.17
CA LYS A 50 4.20 20.36 -7.31
C LYS A 50 5.36 20.92 -6.47
N GLY A 51 6.58 20.91 -7.01
CA GLY A 51 7.77 21.42 -6.33
C GLY A 51 8.48 20.43 -5.40
N GLU A 52 7.90 19.25 -5.17
CA GLU A 52 8.53 18.19 -4.35
C GLU A 52 9.22 17.14 -5.23
N ILE A 53 10.38 16.67 -4.80
CA ILE A 53 11.08 15.56 -5.47
C ILE A 53 10.33 14.27 -5.20
N VAL A 54 9.80 13.64 -6.25
CA VAL A 54 9.06 12.37 -6.18
C VAL A 54 9.89 11.17 -6.64
N TYR A 55 10.99 11.42 -7.34
CA TYR A 55 11.93 10.40 -7.79
C TYR A 55 13.30 11.02 -8.03
N SER A 56 14.38 10.25 -7.78
CA SER A 56 15.74 10.66 -8.09
C SER A 56 16.58 9.46 -8.48
N LYS A 57 17.36 9.62 -9.57
CA LYS A 57 18.31 8.62 -10.07
C LYS A 57 19.67 9.27 -10.21
N LYS A 58 20.73 8.52 -9.85
CA LYS A 58 22.11 8.98 -9.97
C LYS A 58 22.91 7.96 -10.77
N ALA A 59 23.90 8.44 -11.52
CA ALA A 59 24.86 7.60 -12.22
C ALA A 59 26.24 8.27 -12.17
N ASP A 60 27.27 7.46 -11.97
CA ASP A 60 28.66 7.88 -12.08
C ASP A 60 29.04 7.98 -13.56
N CYS A 61 29.76 9.01 -13.94
CA CYS A 61 30.26 9.23 -15.30
C CYS A 61 31.78 9.53 -15.31
N SER A 62 32.50 9.13 -14.25
CA SER A 62 33.96 9.32 -14.12
C SER A 62 34.73 8.76 -15.32
N ASP A 63 34.37 7.53 -15.74
CA ASP A 63 35.05 6.85 -16.83
C ASP A 63 34.95 7.61 -18.16
N ILE A 64 33.78 8.26 -18.41
CA ILE A 64 33.53 9.05 -19.61
C ILE A 64 34.37 10.31 -19.61
N MET A 65 34.59 10.94 -18.43
CA MET A 65 35.33 12.18 -18.30
C MET A 65 36.81 12.06 -18.59
N GLU A 66 37.37 10.86 -18.63
CA GLU A 66 38.76 10.55 -18.96
C GLU A 66 39.04 10.41 -20.46
N GLU A 67 37.97 10.43 -21.29
CA GLU A 67 38.06 10.23 -22.74
C GLU A 67 38.32 11.55 -23.49
N GLU A 68 39.01 11.50 -24.64
CA GLU A 68 39.30 12.71 -25.44
C GLU A 68 38.04 13.37 -26.02
N ASP A 69 37.01 12.57 -26.32
CA ASP A 69 35.69 12.99 -26.87
C ASP A 69 34.60 12.99 -25.80
N TYR A 70 34.97 13.29 -24.54
CA TYR A 70 34.05 13.16 -23.39
C TYR A 70 32.77 13.99 -23.50
N GLU A 71 32.80 15.14 -24.18
CA GLU A 71 31.61 16.03 -24.26
C GLU A 71 30.46 15.38 -25.03
N ASP A 72 30.75 14.76 -26.19
CA ASP A 72 29.74 14.08 -27.00
C ASP A 72 29.22 12.83 -26.29
N LYS A 73 30.13 12.04 -25.70
CA LYS A 73 29.78 10.84 -24.94
C LYS A 73 29.00 11.16 -23.67
N LEU A 74 29.37 12.25 -22.99
CA LEU A 74 28.62 12.70 -21.83
C LEU A 74 27.22 13.14 -22.20
N HIS A 75 27.04 13.83 -23.35
CA HIS A 75 25.74 14.25 -23.84
C HIS A 75 24.85 13.03 -24.12
N GLU A 76 25.37 12.02 -24.85
CA GLU A 76 24.65 10.78 -25.14
C GLU A 76 24.31 10.02 -23.85
N PHE A 77 25.25 9.94 -22.91
CA PHE A 77 25.04 9.28 -21.63
C PHE A 77 24.00 10.00 -20.79
N MET A 78 24.01 11.34 -20.79
CA MET A 78 23.01 12.15 -20.10
C MET A 78 21.60 11.95 -20.68
N GLU A 79 21.48 11.90 -22.03
CA GLU A 79 20.21 11.65 -22.71
C GLU A 79 19.65 10.26 -22.37
N ASN A 80 20.50 9.25 -22.44
CA ASN A 80 20.14 7.87 -22.08
C ASN A 80 19.74 7.76 -20.62
N HIS A 81 20.46 8.40 -19.71
CA HIS A 81 20.15 8.42 -18.28
C HIS A 81 18.82 9.14 -17.99
N HIS A 82 18.60 10.28 -18.66
CA HIS A 82 17.37 11.07 -18.56
C HIS A 82 16.14 10.25 -18.99
N ASN A 83 16.21 9.64 -20.17
CA ASN A 83 15.14 8.82 -20.73
C ASN A 83 14.88 7.57 -19.87
N SER A 84 15.94 6.89 -19.43
CA SER A 84 15.82 5.73 -18.53
C SER A 84 15.16 6.10 -17.19
N ALA A 85 15.45 7.28 -16.63
CA ALA A 85 14.82 7.75 -15.41
C ALA A 85 13.32 8.01 -15.59
N ILE A 86 12.90 8.56 -16.75
CA ILE A 86 11.50 8.77 -17.10
C ILE A 86 10.78 7.43 -17.26
N GLU A 87 11.39 6.48 -17.96
CA GLU A 87 10.82 5.15 -18.16
C GLU A 87 10.61 4.41 -16.84
N GLU A 88 11.64 4.38 -15.99
CA GLU A 88 11.57 3.75 -14.67
C GLU A 88 10.49 4.39 -13.80
N PHE A 89 10.44 5.73 -13.75
CA PHE A 89 9.41 6.44 -13.00
C PHE A 89 8.00 6.16 -13.52
N THR A 90 7.83 6.11 -14.85
CA THR A 90 6.55 5.79 -15.49
C THR A 90 6.11 4.37 -15.17
N ALA A 91 7.03 3.41 -15.17
CA ALA A 91 6.77 2.02 -14.78
C ALA A 91 6.34 1.92 -13.31
N ILE A 92 7.05 2.61 -12.40
CA ILE A 92 6.69 2.69 -10.97
C ILE A 92 5.29 3.26 -10.76
N LEU A 93 4.94 4.34 -11.49
CA LEU A 93 3.60 4.93 -11.40
C LEU A 93 2.51 4.00 -11.93
N LYS A 94 2.76 3.30 -13.04
CA LYS A 94 1.82 2.33 -13.63
C LYS A 94 1.57 1.18 -12.67
N GLU A 95 2.62 0.64 -12.07
CA GLU A 95 2.51 -0.43 -11.07
C GLU A 95 1.76 0.03 -9.81
N SER A 96 2.11 1.21 -9.29
CA SER A 96 1.42 1.81 -8.14
C SER A 96 -0.06 2.05 -8.41
N ARG A 97 -0.42 2.48 -9.62
CA ARG A 97 -1.82 2.66 -10.03
C ARG A 97 -2.57 1.33 -10.05
N LYS A 98 -2.02 0.31 -10.68
CA LYS A 98 -2.61 -1.03 -10.75
C LYS A 98 -2.83 -1.62 -9.35
N LYS A 99 -1.83 -1.48 -8.47
CA LYS A 99 -1.95 -1.88 -7.07
C LYS A 99 -3.10 -1.17 -6.35
N THR A 100 -3.22 0.15 -6.56
CA THR A 100 -4.29 0.96 -5.98
C THR A 100 -5.67 0.50 -6.48
N GLU A 101 -5.80 0.17 -7.76
CA GLU A 101 -7.05 -0.33 -8.36
C GLU A 101 -7.52 -1.63 -7.68
N TYR A 102 -6.62 -2.58 -7.41
CA TYR A 102 -6.95 -3.80 -6.65
C TYR A 102 -7.46 -3.48 -5.24
N LEU A 103 -6.75 -2.62 -4.51
CA LEU A 103 -7.12 -2.24 -3.15
C LEU A 103 -8.47 -1.51 -3.09
N ASP A 104 -8.71 -0.59 -4.02
CA ASP A 104 -9.96 0.18 -4.06
C ASP A 104 -11.14 -0.71 -4.47
N ALA A 105 -10.95 -1.61 -5.42
CA ALA A 105 -11.96 -2.60 -5.78
C ALA A 105 -12.32 -3.49 -4.57
N ALA A 106 -11.31 -4.01 -3.86
CA ALA A 106 -11.51 -4.80 -2.66
C ALA A 106 -12.23 -4.01 -1.56
N LYS A 107 -11.81 -2.77 -1.27
CA LYS A 107 -12.44 -1.90 -0.28
C LYS A 107 -13.91 -1.59 -0.62
N LYS A 108 -14.21 -1.30 -1.89
CA LYS A 108 -15.59 -1.08 -2.36
C LYS A 108 -16.48 -2.30 -2.11
N LEU A 109 -15.96 -3.50 -2.37
CA LEU A 109 -16.68 -4.75 -2.10
C LEU A 109 -16.86 -5.00 -0.60
N LEU A 110 -15.84 -4.73 0.21
CA LEU A 110 -15.92 -4.82 1.68
C LEU A 110 -16.98 -3.88 2.27
N ALA A 111 -17.06 -2.64 1.76
CA ALA A 111 -18.09 -1.69 2.16
C ALA A 111 -19.52 -2.21 1.85
N ARG A 112 -19.67 -2.99 0.78
CA ARG A 112 -20.92 -3.66 0.39
C ARG A 112 -21.12 -5.01 1.10
N LYS A 113 -20.27 -5.39 2.04
CA LYS A 113 -20.25 -6.69 2.75
C LYS A 113 -20.08 -7.89 1.82
N ASN A 114 -19.57 -7.69 0.62
CA ASN A 114 -19.27 -8.75 -0.34
C ASN A 114 -17.84 -9.28 -0.15
N ASN A 115 -17.61 -9.93 1.01
CA ASN A 115 -16.29 -10.39 1.42
C ASN A 115 -15.73 -11.51 0.49
N ARG A 116 -16.59 -12.29 -0.15
CA ARG A 116 -16.16 -13.39 -1.03
C ARG A 116 -15.50 -12.86 -2.30
N GLU A 117 -16.13 -11.89 -2.96
CA GLU A 117 -15.55 -11.26 -4.16
C GLU A 117 -14.32 -10.42 -3.81
N ALA A 118 -14.34 -9.72 -2.67
CA ALA A 118 -13.15 -9.02 -2.19
C ALA A 118 -11.95 -9.98 -1.99
N LEU A 119 -12.19 -11.17 -1.42
CA LEU A 119 -11.14 -12.17 -1.26
C LEU A 119 -10.63 -12.69 -2.60
N LYS A 120 -11.50 -12.86 -3.62
CA LYS A 120 -11.09 -13.28 -4.96
C LYS A 120 -10.15 -12.28 -5.59
N ILE A 121 -10.51 -10.99 -5.58
CA ILE A 121 -9.65 -9.90 -6.09
C ILE A 121 -8.30 -9.88 -5.34
N LEU A 122 -8.31 -10.05 -4.02
CA LEU A 122 -7.07 -10.03 -3.23
C LEU A 122 -6.20 -11.28 -3.44
N ARG A 123 -6.75 -12.42 -3.84
CA ARG A 123 -5.97 -13.58 -4.26
C ARG A 123 -5.18 -13.30 -5.53
N GLU A 124 -5.80 -12.66 -6.50
CA GLU A 124 -5.14 -12.24 -7.74
C GLU A 124 -4.06 -11.18 -7.43
N ALA A 125 -4.40 -10.18 -6.61
CA ALA A 125 -3.46 -9.15 -6.22
C ALA A 125 -2.23 -9.68 -5.47
N VAL A 126 -2.38 -10.66 -4.57
CA VAL A 126 -1.26 -11.26 -3.82
C VAL A 126 -0.30 -12.05 -4.71
N GLU A 127 -0.77 -12.64 -5.81
CA GLU A 127 0.13 -13.33 -6.76
C GLU A 127 1.12 -12.36 -7.41
N GLU A 128 0.68 -11.12 -7.68
CA GLU A 128 1.49 -10.08 -8.29
C GLU A 128 2.26 -9.24 -7.25
N TYR A 129 1.61 -8.91 -6.13
CA TYR A 129 2.16 -8.02 -5.08
C TYR A 129 2.43 -8.78 -3.77
N ARG A 130 3.19 -9.87 -3.84
CA ARG A 130 3.47 -10.78 -2.70
C ARG A 130 4.17 -10.09 -1.52
N GLU A 131 4.92 -9.03 -1.83
CA GLU A 131 5.69 -8.28 -0.83
C GLU A 131 4.97 -7.03 -0.33
N ASP A 132 3.82 -6.64 -0.92
CA ASP A 132 3.08 -5.48 -0.46
C ASP A 132 2.35 -5.78 0.87
N PRO A 133 2.75 -5.16 1.99
CA PRO A 133 2.20 -5.50 3.30
C PRO A 133 0.70 -5.18 3.41
N LEU A 134 0.20 -4.16 2.70
CA LEU A 134 -1.21 -3.79 2.78
C LEU A 134 -2.10 -4.82 2.06
N ILE A 135 -1.74 -5.21 0.83
CA ILE A 135 -2.46 -6.25 0.07
C ILE A 135 -2.42 -7.57 0.84
N VAL A 136 -1.22 -7.98 1.29
CA VAL A 136 -1.05 -9.23 2.05
C VAL A 136 -1.88 -9.24 3.33
N SER A 137 -1.95 -8.11 4.06
CA SER A 137 -2.75 -8.05 5.29
C SER A 137 -4.25 -8.14 5.03
N TYR A 138 -4.77 -7.49 3.99
CA TYR A 138 -6.18 -7.65 3.59
C TYR A 138 -6.50 -9.08 3.19
N TYR A 139 -5.63 -9.71 2.41
CA TYR A 139 -5.77 -11.11 2.03
C TYR A 139 -5.78 -12.05 3.25
N GLY A 140 -4.86 -11.85 4.21
CA GLY A 140 -4.81 -12.60 5.45
C GLY A 140 -6.08 -12.44 6.29
N CYS A 141 -6.54 -11.20 6.45
CA CYS A 141 -7.79 -10.89 7.15
C CYS A 141 -8.98 -11.63 6.53
N LEU A 142 -9.16 -11.55 5.21
CA LEU A 142 -10.27 -12.21 4.54
C LEU A 142 -10.13 -13.73 4.46
N THR A 143 -8.91 -14.27 4.44
CA THR A 143 -8.66 -15.71 4.59
C THR A 143 -9.20 -16.22 5.93
N ALA A 144 -9.03 -15.46 7.01
CA ALA A 144 -9.61 -15.80 8.31
C ALA A 144 -11.14 -15.68 8.32
N ILE A 145 -11.69 -14.60 7.75
CA ILE A 145 -13.12 -14.29 7.84
C ILE A 145 -13.97 -15.19 6.92
N VAL A 146 -13.54 -15.34 5.65
CA VAL A 146 -14.32 -15.99 4.58
C VAL A 146 -14.03 -17.49 4.52
N ASP A 147 -12.74 -17.86 4.44
CA ASP A 147 -12.33 -19.26 4.34
C ASP A 147 -12.34 -19.96 5.70
N LYS A 148 -12.53 -19.22 6.80
CA LYS A 148 -12.46 -19.74 8.20
C LYS A 148 -11.11 -20.39 8.54
N LYS A 149 -10.06 -20.07 7.78
CA LYS A 149 -8.68 -20.54 8.02
C LYS A 149 -7.99 -19.58 8.99
N TYR A 150 -8.45 -19.56 10.24
CA TYR A 150 -8.11 -18.53 11.24
C TYR A 150 -6.60 -18.42 11.48
N THR A 151 -5.94 -19.49 11.84
CA THR A 151 -4.49 -19.52 12.10
C THR A 151 -3.68 -19.08 10.87
N LYS A 152 -4.06 -19.56 9.66
CA LYS A 152 -3.40 -19.17 8.42
C LYS A 152 -3.56 -17.68 8.17
N GLY A 153 -4.77 -17.14 8.29
CA GLY A 153 -5.05 -15.72 8.07
C GLY A 153 -4.32 -14.81 9.05
N ILE A 154 -4.30 -15.17 10.34
CA ILE A 154 -3.55 -14.46 11.39
C ILE A 154 -2.06 -14.44 11.07
N ASN A 155 -1.47 -15.59 10.68
CA ASN A 155 -0.05 -15.67 10.35
C ASN A 155 0.30 -14.83 9.10
N ILE A 156 -0.58 -14.80 8.09
CA ILE A 156 -0.39 -13.93 6.93
C ILE A 156 -0.38 -12.45 7.35
N CYS A 157 -1.32 -12.02 8.20
CA CYS A 157 -1.35 -10.65 8.72
C CYS A 157 -0.09 -10.30 9.53
N LYS A 158 0.43 -11.25 10.35
CA LYS A 158 1.68 -11.04 11.11
C LYS A 158 2.88 -10.86 10.18
N LYS A 159 3.03 -11.73 9.17
CA LYS A 159 4.11 -11.61 8.18
C LYS A 159 4.04 -10.28 7.42
N ALA A 160 2.83 -9.79 7.11
CA ALA A 160 2.67 -8.47 6.50
C ALA A 160 3.19 -7.35 7.39
N MET A 161 3.06 -7.48 8.71
CA MET A 161 3.60 -6.49 9.66
C MET A 161 5.12 -6.54 9.79
N GLU A 162 5.72 -7.72 9.75
CA GLU A 162 7.18 -7.90 9.81
C GLU A 162 7.89 -7.24 8.61
N ARG A 163 7.19 -7.07 7.49
CA ARG A 163 7.72 -6.44 6.27
C ARG A 163 7.65 -4.91 6.26
N LEU A 164 6.98 -4.29 7.24
CA LEU A 164 6.82 -2.84 7.28
C LEU A 164 8.14 -2.09 7.30
N ASP A 165 9.12 -2.62 8.02
CA ASP A 165 10.44 -1.99 8.18
C ASP A 165 11.33 -2.11 6.94
N LEU A 166 10.93 -2.94 5.96
CA LEU A 166 11.67 -3.21 4.73
C LEU A 166 11.18 -2.39 3.53
N VAL A 167 10.06 -1.67 3.67
CA VAL A 167 9.44 -0.91 2.57
C VAL A 167 9.95 0.52 2.55
N PHE A 168 10.53 0.92 1.43
CA PHE A 168 10.89 2.30 1.15
C PHE A 168 10.02 2.84 -0.01
N PRO A 169 9.41 4.02 0.09
CA PRO A 169 9.45 5.02 1.17
C PRO A 169 8.68 4.58 2.43
N PRO A 170 8.94 5.24 3.58
CA PRO A 170 8.32 4.89 4.85
C PRO A 170 6.81 4.85 4.76
N ILE A 171 6.23 3.79 5.29
CA ILE A 171 4.78 3.57 5.26
C ILE A 171 4.06 4.61 6.12
N THR A 172 2.98 5.17 5.58
CA THR A 172 2.18 6.17 6.29
C THR A 172 1.51 5.62 7.55
N LYS A 173 1.22 6.48 8.54
CA LYS A 173 0.49 6.12 9.76
C LYS A 173 -0.82 5.39 9.46
N SER A 174 -1.53 5.78 8.40
CA SER A 174 -2.79 5.17 8.00
C SER A 174 -2.64 3.73 7.51
N ILE A 175 -1.55 3.42 6.79
CA ILE A 175 -1.25 2.05 6.35
C ILE A 175 -0.92 1.18 7.56
N HIS A 176 -0.05 1.65 8.47
CA HIS A 176 0.25 0.95 9.72
C HIS A 176 -1.02 0.61 10.52
N ALA A 177 -1.90 1.60 10.69
CA ALA A 177 -3.17 1.41 11.40
C ALA A 177 -4.07 0.38 10.70
N ALA A 178 -4.10 0.37 9.34
CA ALA A 178 -4.86 -0.60 8.55
C ALA A 178 -4.34 -2.04 8.72
N LEU A 179 -3.03 -2.25 8.85
CA LEU A 179 -2.48 -3.58 9.12
C LEU A 179 -2.91 -4.10 10.50
N TYR A 180 -2.84 -3.27 11.53
CA TYR A 180 -3.34 -3.63 12.86
C TYR A 180 -4.85 -3.89 12.86
N LEU A 181 -5.62 -3.12 12.09
CA LEU A 181 -7.05 -3.34 11.91
C LEU A 181 -7.33 -4.73 11.30
N ASN A 182 -6.62 -5.08 10.24
CA ASN A 182 -6.77 -6.36 9.55
C ASN A 182 -6.35 -7.53 10.45
N LEU A 183 -5.24 -7.41 11.18
CA LEU A 183 -4.80 -8.41 12.16
C LEU A 183 -5.84 -8.59 13.28
N GLY A 184 -6.34 -7.48 13.83
CA GLY A 184 -7.37 -7.53 14.87
C GLY A 184 -8.66 -8.19 14.38
N ARG A 185 -9.11 -7.91 13.16
CA ARG A 185 -10.27 -8.57 12.54
C ARG A 185 -10.04 -10.06 12.32
N ALA A 186 -8.83 -10.47 11.93
CA ALA A 186 -8.46 -11.89 11.81
C ALA A 186 -8.53 -12.61 13.17
N TYR A 187 -8.03 -11.97 14.25
CA TYR A 187 -8.17 -12.49 15.60
C TYR A 187 -9.63 -12.57 16.06
N VAL A 188 -10.46 -11.57 15.75
CA VAL A 188 -11.90 -11.62 16.04
C VAL A 188 -12.56 -12.82 15.37
N ALA A 189 -12.22 -13.08 14.11
CA ALA A 189 -12.74 -14.23 13.36
C ALA A 189 -12.33 -15.54 14.01
N GLY A 190 -11.09 -15.65 14.52
CA GLY A 190 -10.57 -16.80 15.26
C GLY A 190 -11.07 -16.92 16.71
N GLY A 191 -11.86 -15.96 17.21
CA GLY A 191 -12.35 -15.96 18.60
C GLY A 191 -11.36 -15.41 19.64
N GLU A 192 -10.18 -14.96 19.23
CA GLU A 192 -9.08 -14.48 20.07
C GLU A 192 -9.27 -13.02 20.49
N LYS A 193 -10.32 -12.73 21.26
CA LYS A 193 -10.74 -11.36 21.61
C LYS A 193 -9.68 -10.53 22.30
N LYS A 194 -8.86 -11.15 23.18
CA LYS A 194 -7.79 -10.43 23.91
C LYS A 194 -6.70 -9.96 22.92
N ALA A 195 -6.28 -10.84 22.01
CA ALA A 195 -5.30 -10.51 20.96
C ALA A 195 -5.86 -9.47 19.98
N ALA A 196 -7.14 -9.57 19.60
CA ALA A 196 -7.81 -8.57 18.76
C ALA A 196 -7.79 -7.19 19.41
N LEU A 197 -8.15 -7.09 20.70
CA LEU A 197 -8.14 -5.82 21.43
C LEU A 197 -6.73 -5.23 21.51
N ALA A 198 -5.73 -6.05 21.75
CA ALA A 198 -4.33 -5.62 21.76
C ALA A 198 -3.89 -5.08 20.37
N ALA A 199 -4.24 -5.77 19.29
CA ALA A 199 -3.97 -5.31 17.93
C ALA A 199 -4.64 -3.97 17.64
N PHE A 200 -5.93 -3.83 17.92
CA PHE A 200 -6.64 -2.55 17.70
C PHE A 200 -6.06 -1.40 18.53
N ASN A 201 -5.69 -1.63 19.79
CA ASN A 201 -5.06 -0.61 20.62
C ASN A 201 -3.67 -0.21 20.09
N ASN A 202 -2.89 -1.14 19.56
CA ASN A 202 -1.61 -0.82 18.92
C ASN A 202 -1.81 0.04 17.67
N GLY A 203 -2.82 -0.26 16.86
CA GLY A 203 -3.21 0.60 15.74
C GLY A 203 -3.59 2.02 16.17
N LEU A 204 -4.35 2.17 17.28
CA LEU A 204 -4.72 3.48 17.82
C LEU A 204 -3.55 4.27 18.40
N LYS A 205 -2.49 3.61 18.88
CA LYS A 205 -1.25 4.32 19.29
C LYS A 205 -0.58 5.03 18.12
N ILE A 206 -0.77 4.52 16.90
CA ILE A 206 -0.19 5.08 15.67
C ILE A 206 -1.12 6.13 15.07
N ASP A 207 -2.40 5.81 14.97
CA ASP A 207 -3.47 6.66 14.43
C ASP A 207 -4.64 6.71 15.41
N GLY A 208 -4.53 7.61 16.40
CA GLY A 208 -5.48 7.72 17.50
C GLY A 208 -6.90 8.14 17.09
N ALA A 209 -7.05 8.74 15.89
CA ALA A 209 -8.32 9.16 15.34
C ALA A 209 -8.94 8.14 14.40
N ASN A 210 -8.37 6.95 14.24
CA ASN A 210 -8.85 5.95 13.30
C ASN A 210 -10.22 5.40 13.67
N HIS A 211 -11.23 5.83 12.92
CA HIS A 211 -12.64 5.49 13.18
C HIS A 211 -12.92 3.99 13.10
N ASP A 212 -12.26 3.26 12.19
CA ASP A 212 -12.46 1.83 12.03
C ASP A 212 -11.96 1.05 13.24
N LEU A 213 -10.79 1.42 13.78
CA LEU A 213 -10.23 0.81 14.98
C LEU A 213 -11.11 1.07 16.20
N LEU A 214 -11.55 2.33 16.39
CA LEU A 214 -12.48 2.70 17.47
C LEU A 214 -13.80 1.93 17.36
N TRP A 215 -14.33 1.76 16.14
CA TRP A 215 -15.55 0.99 15.90
C TRP A 215 -15.40 -0.49 16.29
N GLU A 216 -14.29 -1.13 15.87
CA GLU A 216 -14.05 -2.55 16.20
C GLU A 216 -13.88 -2.76 17.72
N ILE A 217 -13.21 -1.86 18.42
CA ILE A 217 -13.10 -1.91 19.91
C ILE A 217 -14.48 -1.76 20.55
N LYS A 218 -15.27 -0.77 20.10
CA LYS A 218 -16.65 -0.57 20.59
C LYS A 218 -17.49 -1.83 20.38
N LYS A 219 -17.38 -2.45 19.23
CA LYS A 219 -18.10 -3.67 18.88
C LYS A 219 -17.69 -4.87 19.74
N LEU A 220 -16.42 -4.99 20.12
CA LEU A 220 -15.93 -6.02 21.05
C LEU A 220 -16.41 -5.78 22.48
N GLY A 221 -16.51 -4.51 22.90
CA GLY A 221 -16.99 -4.13 24.22
C GLY A 221 -18.53 -4.21 24.39
N THR A 222 -19.29 -4.18 23.29
CA THR A 222 -20.74 -4.32 23.36
C THR A 222 -21.16 -5.75 23.65
N ARG A 223 -21.72 -5.98 24.82
CA ARG A 223 -22.32 -7.27 25.16
C ARG A 223 -23.56 -7.48 24.28
N LYS A 224 -23.68 -8.64 23.66
CA LYS A 224 -24.92 -9.03 22.95
C LYS A 224 -26.10 -8.89 23.92
N LYS A 225 -27.22 -8.32 23.45
CA LYS A 225 -28.47 -8.27 24.23
C LYS A 225 -28.84 -9.69 24.63
N SER A 226 -29.37 -9.83 25.84
CA SER A 226 -29.89 -11.11 26.30
C SER A 226 -31.00 -11.58 25.35
N PRO A 227 -31.03 -12.89 24.94
CA PRO A 227 -32.11 -13.41 24.11
C PRO A 227 -33.49 -13.14 24.69
N LEU A 228 -33.60 -13.23 26.00
CA LEU A 228 -34.82 -12.92 26.75
C LEU A 228 -34.55 -11.73 27.68
N PRO A 229 -35.01 -10.51 27.33
CA PRO A 229 -34.70 -9.28 28.08
C PRO A 229 -35.26 -9.25 29.49
N PHE A 230 -36.36 -10.00 29.73
CA PHE A 230 -37.05 -10.08 31.01
C PHE A 230 -36.43 -11.09 31.97
N LEU A 231 -35.50 -11.93 31.56
CA LEU A 231 -34.77 -12.85 32.43
C LEU A 231 -33.34 -12.33 32.70
N SER A 232 -32.90 -12.46 33.95
CA SER A 232 -31.53 -12.10 34.30
C SER A 232 -30.52 -12.90 33.44
N ARG A 233 -29.37 -12.32 33.15
CA ARG A 233 -28.31 -12.98 32.34
C ARG A 233 -27.74 -14.22 32.99
N GLY A 234 -27.80 -14.33 34.32
CA GLY A 234 -27.38 -15.50 35.07
C GLY A 234 -28.38 -16.66 35.01
N ASN A 235 -29.57 -16.43 34.45
CA ASN A 235 -30.59 -17.46 34.35
C ASN A 235 -30.15 -18.54 33.33
N PRO A 236 -30.16 -19.82 33.72
CA PRO A 236 -29.77 -20.93 32.84
C PRO A 236 -30.50 -20.95 31.50
N ILE A 237 -31.79 -20.64 31.51
CA ILE A 237 -32.63 -20.61 30.29
C ILE A 237 -32.07 -19.61 29.27
N ASN A 238 -31.71 -18.42 29.72
CA ASN A 238 -31.11 -17.38 28.86
C ASN A 238 -29.78 -17.82 28.25
N LYS A 239 -28.98 -18.56 29.02
CA LYS A 239 -27.69 -19.14 28.56
C LYS A 239 -27.92 -20.20 27.49
N TYR A 240 -28.86 -21.12 27.68
CA TYR A 240 -29.14 -22.20 26.71
C TYR A 240 -29.75 -21.69 25.43
N ILE A 241 -30.71 -20.75 25.47
CA ILE A 241 -31.29 -20.11 24.29
C ILE A 241 -30.23 -19.33 23.53
N GLY A 242 -29.34 -18.62 24.20
CA GLY A 242 -28.23 -17.91 23.58
C GLY A 242 -27.26 -18.84 22.83
N LEU A 243 -26.98 -20.02 23.38
CA LEU A 243 -26.17 -21.06 22.74
C LEU A 243 -26.89 -21.66 21.51
N LEU A 244 -28.17 -21.91 21.60
CA LEU A 244 -28.99 -22.49 20.53
C LEU A 244 -29.08 -21.53 19.34
N LEU A 245 -29.37 -20.26 19.59
CA LEU A 245 -29.38 -19.20 18.58
C LEU A 245 -28.00 -18.98 17.94
N ALA A 246 -26.92 -19.09 18.72
CA ALA A 246 -25.56 -19.01 18.19
C ALA A 246 -25.24 -20.19 17.25
N LYS A 247 -25.69 -21.42 17.58
CA LYS A 247 -25.52 -22.60 16.71
C LYS A 247 -26.33 -22.50 15.42
N LEU A 248 -27.56 -22.00 15.47
CA LEU A 248 -28.42 -21.81 14.29
C LEU A 248 -27.89 -20.74 13.34
N LYS A 249 -27.21 -19.72 13.87
CA LYS A 249 -26.66 -18.63 13.06
C LYS A 249 -25.32 -18.98 12.39
N ASN A 250 -24.67 -20.06 12.82
CA ASN A 250 -23.41 -20.57 12.29
C ASN A 250 -23.58 -21.76 11.32
N ARG A 251 -24.82 -22.11 10.98
CA ARG A 251 -25.19 -22.98 9.86
C ARG A 251 -25.65 -22.11 8.67
#